data_4543b3d2918448c5e5dfd49450fd34c9
#
_entry.id   4543b3d2918448c5e5dfd49450fd34c9
#
_cell.length_a   1.000
_cell.length_b   1.000
_cell.length_c   1.000
_cell.angle_alpha   90.00
_cell.angle_beta   90.00
_cell.angle_gamma   90.00
#
_symmetry.space_group_name_H-M   'P 1'
#
loop_
_entity.id
_entity.type
_entity.pdbx_description
1 polymer ?
#
loop_
_entity_poly.entity_id
_entity_poly.type
_entity_poly.pdbx_seq_one_letter_code
_entity_poly.pdbx_strand_id
1 'polypeptide(L)' 'VYSVVEITELMERGIARLSEKQRKVYRLNVCDGMKVGEISRELGLNYKCVENRLGAARKEVRGYMKRMLA' A
#
# COMPACT_ATOMS: atom_id res chain seq x y z
N VAL A 1 8.56 22.87 -0.88
CA VAL A 1 8.87 21.80 0.06
C VAL A 1 7.59 21.34 0.76
N TYR A 2 7.38 20.04 0.82
CA TYR A 2 6.19 19.47 1.43
C TYR A 2 6.43 19.12 2.88
N SER A 3 5.46 19.39 3.73
CA SER A 3 5.51 19.00 5.13
C SER A 3 5.18 17.50 5.27
N VAL A 4 5.51 16.93 6.43
CA VAL A 4 5.19 15.53 6.72
C VAL A 4 3.67 15.30 6.65
N VAL A 5 2.89 16.26 7.13
CA VAL A 5 1.42 16.17 7.10
C VAL A 5 0.91 16.13 5.66
N GLU A 6 1.45 16.98 4.79
CA GLU A 6 1.05 17.01 3.39
C GLU A 6 1.37 15.72 2.66
N ILE A 7 2.56 15.16 2.92
CA ILE A 7 2.97 13.89 2.32
C ILE A 7 2.09 12.75 2.83
N THR A 8 1.78 12.73 4.12
CA THR A 8 0.90 11.74 4.71
C THR A 8 -0.50 11.79 4.11
N GLU A 9 -1.03 12.99 3.90
CA GLU A 9 -2.34 13.17 3.27
C GLU A 9 -2.35 12.69 1.83
N LEU A 10 -1.30 12.97 1.07
CA LEU A 10 -1.16 12.48 -0.30
C LEU A 10 -1.11 10.96 -0.33
N MET A 11 -0.35 10.38 0.57
CA MET A 11 -0.25 8.93 0.68
C MET A 11 -1.61 8.30 0.98
N GLU A 12 -2.37 8.89 1.91
CA GLU A 12 -3.71 8.40 2.24
C GLU A 12 -4.66 8.48 1.04
N ARG A 13 -4.55 9.53 0.24
CA ARG A 13 -5.34 9.66 -0.99
C ARG A 13 -4.96 8.58 -2.01
N GLY A 14 -3.66 8.28 -2.12
CA GLY A 14 -3.19 7.21 -2.98
C GLY A 14 -3.71 5.85 -2.52
N ILE A 15 -3.67 5.61 -1.22
CA ILE A 15 -4.18 4.36 -0.63
C ILE A 15 -5.69 4.23 -0.86
N ALA A 16 -6.43 5.33 -0.79
CA ALA A 16 -7.88 5.33 -1.02
C ALA A 16 -8.25 4.93 -2.45
N ARG A 17 -7.33 5.05 -3.40
CA ARG A 17 -7.55 4.65 -4.79
C ARG A 17 -7.42 3.15 -5.01
N LEU A 18 -6.86 2.44 -4.05
CA LEU A 18 -6.66 0.99 -4.15
C LEU A 18 -7.97 0.26 -3.98
N SER A 19 -8.06 -0.96 -4.57
CA SER A 19 -9.17 -1.84 -4.29
C SER A 19 -9.13 -2.22 -2.80
N GLU A 20 -10.26 -2.68 -2.27
CA GLU A 20 -10.33 -3.07 -0.87
C GLU A 20 -9.27 -4.12 -0.50
N LYS A 21 -9.10 -5.12 -1.37
CA LYS A 21 -8.12 -6.19 -1.14
C LYS A 21 -6.69 -5.69 -1.19
N GLN A 22 -6.37 -4.83 -2.14
CA GLN A 22 -5.04 -4.23 -2.26
C GLN A 22 -4.75 -3.31 -1.06
N ARG A 23 -5.74 -2.53 -0.66
CA ARG A 23 -5.61 -1.60 0.46
C ARG A 23 -5.30 -2.33 1.76
N LYS A 24 -6.00 -3.43 2.02
CA LYS A 24 -5.79 -4.22 3.22
C LYS A 24 -4.36 -4.75 3.29
N VAL A 25 -3.88 -5.35 2.22
CA VAL A 25 -2.52 -5.88 2.14
C VAL A 25 -1.49 -4.75 2.30
N TYR A 26 -1.72 -3.64 1.62
CA TYR A 26 -0.81 -2.49 1.68
C TYR A 26 -0.71 -1.94 3.11
N ARG A 27 -1.83 -1.76 3.78
CA ARG A 27 -1.82 -1.25 5.15
C ARG A 27 -1.15 -2.20 6.13
N LEU A 28 -1.37 -3.50 6.00
CA LEU A 28 -0.72 -4.49 6.86
C LEU A 28 0.79 -4.46 6.69
N ASN A 29 1.27 -4.26 5.47
CA ASN A 29 2.71 -4.22 5.21
C ASN A 29 3.33 -2.88 5.60
N VAL A 30 2.78 -1.78 5.10
CA VAL A 30 3.39 -0.46 5.24
C VAL A 30 3.09 0.19 6.59
N CYS A 31 1.87 0.09 7.07
CA CYS A 31 1.47 0.74 8.32
C CYS A 31 1.73 -0.14 9.54
N ASP A 32 1.46 -1.44 9.43
CA ASP A 32 1.63 -2.36 10.56
C ASP A 32 2.98 -3.08 10.57
N GLY A 33 3.77 -2.92 9.52
CA GLY A 33 5.11 -3.50 9.44
C GLY A 33 5.14 -5.01 9.27
N MET A 34 4.07 -5.63 8.81
CA MET A 34 4.00 -7.07 8.60
C MET A 34 4.73 -7.49 7.33
N LYS A 35 5.44 -8.60 7.40
CA LYS A 35 6.09 -9.19 6.23
C LYS A 35 5.07 -9.95 5.38
N VAL A 36 5.39 -10.13 4.10
CA VAL A 36 4.49 -10.83 3.17
C VAL A 36 4.06 -12.20 3.70
N GLY A 37 5.00 -12.97 4.25
CA GLY A 37 4.68 -14.27 4.84
C GLY A 37 3.71 -14.20 6.01
N GLU A 38 3.86 -13.18 6.84
CA GLU A 38 2.96 -12.95 7.97
C GLU A 38 1.56 -12.57 7.49
N ILE A 39 1.48 -11.71 6.49
CA ILE A 39 0.20 -11.29 5.89
C ILE A 39 -0.50 -12.49 5.26
N SER A 40 0.27 -13.32 4.57
CA SER A 40 -0.24 -14.54 3.93
C SER A 40 -0.93 -15.44 4.96
N ARG A 41 -0.30 -15.64 6.09
CA ARG A 41 -0.87 -16.46 7.18
C ARG A 41 -2.09 -15.79 7.82
N GLU A 42 -2.00 -14.49 8.06
CA GLU A 42 -3.07 -13.73 8.70
C GLU A 42 -4.34 -13.72 7.86
N LEU A 43 -4.23 -13.55 6.55
CA LEU A 43 -5.36 -13.46 5.65
C LEU A 43 -5.78 -14.80 5.04
N GLY A 44 -5.02 -15.87 5.28
CA GLY A 44 -5.30 -17.17 4.68
C GLY A 44 -5.11 -17.19 3.17
N LEU A 45 -4.21 -16.36 2.65
CA LEU A 45 -3.92 -16.28 1.22
C LEU A 45 -2.55 -16.91 0.95
N ASN A 46 -2.31 -17.35 -0.31
CA ASN A 46 -0.98 -17.85 -0.59
C ASN A 46 0.01 -16.69 -0.74
N TYR A 47 1.28 -16.98 -0.52
CA TYR A 47 2.35 -16.00 -0.53
C TYR A 47 2.40 -15.19 -1.84
N LYS A 48 2.29 -15.88 -2.97
CA LYS A 48 2.38 -15.23 -4.28
C LYS A 48 1.22 -14.25 -4.51
N CYS A 49 0.05 -14.59 -4.03
CA CYS A 49 -1.12 -13.73 -4.12
C CYS A 49 -0.89 -12.43 -3.35
N VAL A 50 -0.39 -12.52 -2.11
CA VAL A 50 -0.08 -11.34 -1.30
C VAL A 50 1.01 -10.50 -1.95
N GLU A 51 2.06 -11.15 -2.43
CA GLU A 51 3.17 -10.47 -3.10
C GLU A 51 2.69 -9.68 -4.32
N ASN A 52 1.85 -10.30 -5.15
CA ASN A 52 1.31 -9.64 -6.34
C ASN A 52 0.42 -8.46 -5.98
N ARG A 53 -0.45 -8.63 -5.00
CA ARG A 53 -1.33 -7.54 -4.54
C ARG A 53 -0.55 -6.38 -3.97
N LEU A 54 0.46 -6.69 -3.16
CA LEU A 54 1.31 -5.67 -2.56
C LEU A 54 2.10 -4.91 -3.61
N GLY A 55 2.66 -5.62 -4.60
CA GLY A 55 3.39 -5.01 -5.70
C GLY A 55 2.51 -4.06 -6.51
N ALA A 56 1.30 -4.48 -6.85
CA ALA A 56 0.34 -3.65 -7.58
C ALA A 56 -0.07 -2.43 -6.76
N ALA A 57 -0.31 -2.62 -5.46
CA ALA A 57 -0.68 -1.53 -4.56
C ALA A 57 0.43 -0.49 -4.45
N ARG A 58 1.67 -0.95 -4.25
CA ARG A 58 2.82 -0.04 -4.17
C ARG A 58 3.00 0.77 -5.44
N LYS A 59 2.84 0.12 -6.59
CA LYS A 59 2.98 0.77 -7.90
C LYS A 59 1.92 1.86 -8.05
N GLU A 60 0.68 1.58 -7.68
CA GLU A 60 -0.41 2.54 -7.79
C GLU A 60 -0.21 3.75 -6.88
N VAL A 61 0.14 3.51 -5.62
CA VAL A 61 0.36 4.60 -4.66
C VAL A 61 1.57 5.44 -5.08
N ARG A 62 2.66 4.78 -5.48
CA ARG A 62 3.85 5.49 -5.93
C ARG A 62 3.56 6.36 -7.15
N GLY A 63 2.83 5.82 -8.12
CA GLY A 63 2.46 6.55 -9.32
C GLY A 63 1.59 7.77 -9.02
N TYR A 64 0.64 7.61 -8.12
CA TYR A 64 -0.21 8.71 -7.69
C TYR A 64 0.61 9.82 -7.03
N MET A 65 1.45 9.46 -6.07
CA MET A 65 2.28 10.44 -5.37
C MET A 65 3.24 11.15 -6.32
N LYS A 66 3.82 10.42 -7.24
CA LYS A 66 4.73 10.97 -8.23
C LYS A 66 4.05 12.04 -9.08
N ARG A 67 2.81 11.78 -9.50
CA ARG A 67 2.03 12.74 -10.28
C ARG A 67 1.68 13.99 -9.47
N MET A 68 1.36 13.80 -8.20
CA MET A 68 0.95 14.90 -7.32
C MET A 68 2.12 15.76 -6.85
N LEU A 69 3.31 15.17 -6.73
CA LEU A 69 4.50 15.88 -6.28
C LEU A 69 5.32 16.49 -7.42
N ALA A 70 5.00 16.16 -8.65
CA ALA A 70 5.74 16.65 -9.82
C ALA A 70 5.52 18.13 -10.12
#